data_7f05496b66668f37b27b69dfbfabb2bd
#
_entry.id   7f05496b66668f37b27b69dfbfabb2bd
#
_cell.length_a   1.000
_cell.length_b   1.000
_cell.length_c   1.000
_cell.angle_alpha   90.00
_cell.angle_beta   90.00
_cell.angle_gamma   90.00
#
_symmetry.space_group_name_H-M   'P 1'
#
loop_
_entity.id
_entity.type
_entity.pdbx_description
1 polymer ?
#
loop_
_entity_poly.entity_id
_entity_poly.type
_entity_poly.pdbx_seq_one_letter_code
_entity_poly.pdbx_strand_id
1 'polypeptide(L)'
;MKILSLDTSSEYMSLGLKIDEDFYSININAGQTHSEIVLPEIKKLLEGHQLTTKDLDAIAFGRGPGSFTGIRIACGIAYGLGYGASIPVIGVNNLLALAESSGKNKVISAIDARMGEIYLSAYTKESKIFSKPIIEGVYRPDELPQLKESGWTLIGNAIETYKKEMKDHFDQQINDLVDGPYEVVESISRLAIPFIKNKVFELIHAEPVYLRNKVAFTTEERKALNAIY
;
A
#
# COMPACT_ATOMS: atom_id res chain seq x y z
N MET A 1 -4.98 -12.02 18.97
CA MET A 1 -5.33 -12.04 17.52
C MET A 1 -4.03 -12.13 16.74
N LYS A 2 -3.93 -13.11 15.85
CA LYS A 2 -2.72 -13.38 15.05
C LYS A 2 -3.00 -13.07 13.59
N ILE A 3 -2.32 -12.08 13.04
CA ILE A 3 -2.53 -11.61 11.66
C ILE A 3 -1.18 -11.60 10.93
N LEU A 4 -1.10 -12.30 9.81
CA LEU A 4 -0.01 -12.14 8.85
C LEU A 4 -0.37 -11.00 7.89
N SER A 5 0.50 -10.02 7.75
CA SER A 5 0.36 -8.95 6.76
C SER A 5 1.50 -8.97 5.76
N LEU A 6 1.23 -8.64 4.50
CA LEU A 6 2.25 -8.60 3.45
C LEU A 6 1.99 -7.49 2.43
N ASP A 7 3.08 -6.92 1.94
CA ASP A 7 3.09 -6.01 0.80
C ASP A 7 4.30 -6.27 -0.10
N THR A 8 4.05 -6.37 -1.39
CA THR A 8 5.07 -6.54 -2.44
C THR A 8 4.86 -5.54 -3.58
N SER A 9 4.17 -4.44 -3.29
CA SER A 9 3.76 -3.46 -4.29
C SER A 9 4.82 -2.40 -4.62
N SER A 10 5.95 -2.43 -3.94
CA SER A 10 7.12 -1.57 -4.17
C SER A 10 8.36 -2.40 -4.52
N GLU A 11 9.54 -1.82 -4.47
CA GLU A 11 10.82 -2.56 -4.57
C GLU A 11 11.15 -3.36 -3.29
N TYR A 12 10.50 -3.02 -2.19
CA TYR A 12 10.61 -3.75 -0.94
C TYR A 12 9.54 -4.83 -0.84
N MET A 13 9.93 -5.99 -0.33
CA MET A 13 9.04 -6.99 0.21
C MET A 13 8.89 -6.72 1.70
N SER A 14 7.69 -6.47 2.15
CA SER A 14 7.38 -6.22 3.55
C SER A 14 6.45 -7.30 4.10
N LEU A 15 6.82 -7.90 5.22
CA LEU A 15 6.02 -8.85 5.97
C LEU A 15 5.81 -8.37 7.39
N GLY A 16 4.64 -8.60 7.95
CA GLY A 16 4.30 -8.31 9.32
C GLY A 16 3.57 -9.48 9.98
N LEU A 17 3.86 -9.73 11.22
CA LEU A 17 3.17 -10.70 12.07
C LEU A 17 2.71 -10.01 13.35
N LYS A 18 1.41 -9.83 13.47
CA LYS A 18 0.77 -9.40 14.71
C LYS A 18 0.43 -10.60 15.55
N ILE A 19 0.82 -10.56 16.84
CA ILE A 19 0.44 -11.55 17.86
C ILE A 19 -0.08 -10.74 19.05
N ASP A 20 -1.37 -10.73 19.24
CA ASP A 20 -2.07 -9.92 20.25
C ASP A 20 -1.66 -8.43 20.18
N GLU A 21 -0.87 -7.92 21.12
CA GLU A 21 -0.41 -6.54 21.13
C GLU A 21 0.98 -6.37 20.47
N ASP A 22 1.72 -7.46 20.30
CA ASP A 22 3.05 -7.44 19.69
C ASP A 22 3.00 -7.42 18.16
N PHE A 23 3.97 -6.76 17.55
CA PHE A 23 4.14 -6.70 16.10
C PHE A 23 5.59 -6.94 15.69
N TYR A 24 5.78 -7.84 14.74
CA TYR A 24 7.08 -8.20 14.18
C TYR A 24 7.06 -7.92 12.68
N SER A 25 8.09 -7.26 12.15
CA SER A 25 8.19 -6.92 10.74
C SER A 25 9.50 -7.36 10.11
N ILE A 26 9.44 -7.64 8.81
CA ILE A 26 10.59 -7.92 7.95
C ILE A 26 10.45 -7.02 6.72
N ASN A 27 11.49 -6.26 6.42
CA ASN A 27 11.60 -5.44 5.22
C ASN A 27 12.86 -5.85 4.45
N ILE A 28 12.69 -6.30 3.20
CA ILE A 28 13.80 -6.72 2.33
C ILE A 28 13.69 -5.97 1.02
N ASN A 29 14.77 -5.32 0.59
CA ASN A 29 14.85 -4.81 -0.78
C ASN A 29 14.95 -6.03 -1.72
N ALA A 30 13.83 -6.38 -2.32
CA ALA A 30 13.66 -7.56 -3.16
C ALA A 30 13.90 -7.28 -4.65
N GLY A 31 13.85 -6.01 -5.06
CA GLY A 31 13.98 -5.64 -6.47
C GLY A 31 12.96 -6.40 -7.35
N GLN A 32 13.42 -7.46 -8.03
CA GLN A 32 12.56 -8.30 -8.89
C GLN A 32 12.36 -9.72 -8.36
N THR A 33 12.87 -10.06 -7.17
CA THR A 33 12.86 -11.43 -6.63
C THR A 33 11.70 -11.71 -5.65
N HIS A 34 10.71 -10.85 -5.56
CA HIS A 34 9.58 -10.98 -4.63
C HIS A 34 8.95 -12.38 -4.66
N SER A 35 8.65 -12.92 -5.84
CA SER A 35 8.01 -14.24 -5.99
C SER A 35 8.86 -15.40 -5.48
N GLU A 36 10.16 -15.23 -5.41
CA GLU A 36 11.09 -16.26 -4.97
C GLU A 36 11.24 -16.28 -3.45
N ILE A 37 11.26 -15.10 -2.83
CA ILE A 37 11.64 -14.94 -1.42
C ILE A 37 10.45 -14.86 -0.45
N VAL A 38 9.27 -14.41 -0.90
CA VAL A 38 8.15 -14.10 0.01
C VAL A 38 7.66 -15.33 0.79
N LEU A 39 7.46 -16.49 0.15
CA LEU A 39 7.03 -17.69 0.85
C LEU A 39 8.07 -18.27 1.81
N PRO A 40 9.37 -18.39 1.45
CA PRO A 40 10.43 -18.71 2.40
C PRO A 40 10.48 -17.78 3.62
N GLU A 41 10.35 -16.46 3.42
CA GLU A 41 10.42 -15.51 4.53
C GLU A 41 9.14 -15.56 5.42
N ILE A 42 7.95 -15.76 4.83
CA ILE A 42 6.74 -16.04 5.62
C ILE A 42 6.94 -17.28 6.50
N LYS A 43 7.47 -18.36 5.92
CA LYS A 43 7.75 -19.60 6.67
C LYS A 43 8.69 -19.33 7.85
N LYS A 44 9.81 -18.66 7.62
CA LYS A 44 10.78 -18.31 8.67
C LYS A 44 10.14 -17.46 9.77
N LEU A 45 9.35 -16.46 9.38
CA LEU A 45 8.67 -15.57 10.32
C LEU A 45 7.71 -16.35 11.23
N LEU A 46 6.91 -17.23 10.67
CA LEU A 46 5.98 -18.06 11.45
C LEU A 46 6.71 -19.08 12.33
N GLU A 47 7.68 -19.83 11.78
CA GLU A 47 8.47 -20.83 12.53
C GLU A 47 9.24 -20.18 13.69
N GLY A 48 9.77 -18.97 13.50
CA GLY A 48 10.45 -18.21 14.55
C GLY A 48 9.56 -17.91 15.76
N HIS A 49 8.25 -17.90 15.57
CA HIS A 49 7.24 -17.70 16.62
C HIS A 49 6.46 -18.97 16.96
N GLN A 50 6.94 -20.15 16.51
CA GLN A 50 6.31 -21.45 16.73
C GLN A 50 4.87 -21.51 16.20
N LEU A 51 4.59 -20.83 15.08
CA LEU A 51 3.30 -20.77 14.43
C LEU A 51 3.31 -21.43 13.05
N THR A 52 2.14 -21.85 12.63
CA THR A 52 1.83 -22.25 11.26
C THR A 52 0.74 -21.32 10.69
N THR A 53 0.45 -21.41 9.41
CA THR A 53 -0.66 -20.65 8.80
C THR A 53 -2.02 -20.97 9.41
N LYS A 54 -2.20 -22.15 9.99
CA LYS A 54 -3.44 -22.57 10.65
C LYS A 54 -3.67 -21.91 12.02
N ASP A 55 -2.62 -21.35 12.61
CA ASP A 55 -2.67 -20.65 13.89
C ASP A 55 -3.05 -19.17 13.73
N LEU A 56 -3.15 -18.68 12.48
CA LEU A 56 -3.51 -17.30 12.17
C LEU A 56 -5.02 -17.10 12.16
N ASP A 57 -5.47 -15.95 12.63
CA ASP A 57 -6.88 -15.52 12.55
C ASP A 57 -7.23 -14.93 11.17
N ALA A 58 -6.26 -14.36 10.47
CA ALA A 58 -6.44 -13.78 9.14
C ALA A 58 -5.10 -13.52 8.43
N ILE A 59 -5.18 -13.29 7.12
CA ILE A 59 -4.11 -12.72 6.30
C ILE A 59 -4.58 -11.39 5.75
N ALA A 60 -3.77 -10.34 5.91
CA ALA A 60 -4.01 -9.03 5.32
C ALA A 60 -2.93 -8.70 4.27
N PHE A 61 -3.27 -8.00 3.20
CA PHE A 61 -2.28 -7.65 2.18
C PHE A 61 -2.55 -6.31 1.53
N GLY A 62 -1.48 -5.68 1.04
CA GLY A 62 -1.57 -4.49 0.21
C GLY A 62 -2.13 -4.83 -1.17
N ARG A 63 -3.38 -4.40 -1.44
CA ARG A 63 -4.08 -4.71 -2.70
C ARG A 63 -3.85 -3.67 -3.81
N GLY A 64 -2.96 -2.70 -3.57
CA GLY A 64 -2.68 -1.60 -4.48
C GLY A 64 -3.33 -0.27 -4.05
N PRO A 65 -3.04 0.82 -4.80
CA PRO A 65 -2.23 0.85 -6.02
C PRO A 65 -0.73 0.66 -5.75
N GLY A 66 0.02 0.32 -6.81
CA GLY A 66 1.47 0.10 -6.76
C GLY A 66 1.96 -0.72 -7.95
N SER A 67 3.09 -1.43 -7.79
CA SER A 67 3.64 -2.32 -8.82
C SER A 67 2.63 -3.36 -9.27
N PHE A 68 2.33 -3.39 -10.55
CA PHE A 68 1.37 -4.32 -11.17
C PHE A 68 1.66 -5.81 -10.89
N THR A 69 2.92 -6.20 -11.01
CA THR A 69 3.37 -7.56 -10.70
C THR A 69 3.36 -7.80 -9.20
N GLY A 70 3.86 -6.85 -8.42
CA GLY A 70 3.92 -6.96 -6.97
C GLY A 70 2.55 -7.16 -6.34
N ILE A 71 1.57 -6.35 -6.68
CA ILE A 71 0.18 -6.49 -6.17
C ILE A 71 -0.37 -7.90 -6.44
N ARG A 72 -0.11 -8.47 -7.63
CA ARG A 72 -0.57 -9.83 -7.96
C ARG A 72 0.14 -10.91 -7.17
N ILE A 73 1.44 -10.74 -6.90
CA ILE A 73 2.20 -11.65 -6.03
C ILE A 73 1.59 -11.65 -4.63
N ALA A 74 1.39 -10.47 -4.01
CA ALA A 74 0.77 -10.36 -2.69
C ALA A 74 -0.61 -11.01 -2.66
N CYS A 75 -1.45 -10.68 -3.63
CA CYS A 75 -2.80 -11.21 -3.77
C CYS A 75 -2.79 -12.75 -3.90
N GLY A 76 -2.01 -13.30 -4.84
CA GLY A 76 -1.96 -14.74 -5.08
C GLY A 76 -1.46 -15.53 -3.87
N ILE A 77 -0.45 -15.00 -3.15
CA ILE A 77 0.08 -15.62 -1.94
C ILE A 77 -0.93 -15.55 -0.80
N ALA A 78 -1.53 -14.37 -0.56
CA ALA A 78 -2.52 -14.21 0.49
C ALA A 78 -3.71 -15.15 0.29
N TYR A 79 -4.21 -15.26 -0.94
CA TYR A 79 -5.29 -16.18 -1.28
C TYR A 79 -4.89 -17.66 -1.16
N GLY A 80 -3.71 -18.02 -1.67
CA GLY A 80 -3.23 -19.41 -1.60
C GLY A 80 -3.08 -19.89 -0.16
N LEU A 81 -2.48 -19.07 0.70
CA LEU A 81 -2.31 -19.38 2.11
C LEU A 81 -3.65 -19.35 2.87
N GLY A 82 -4.48 -18.33 2.63
CA GLY A 82 -5.78 -18.19 3.29
C GLY A 82 -6.72 -19.35 2.94
N TYR A 83 -6.77 -19.74 1.66
CA TYR A 83 -7.55 -20.89 1.21
C TYR A 83 -7.04 -22.19 1.82
N GLY A 84 -5.71 -22.42 1.81
CA GLY A 84 -5.10 -23.63 2.36
C GLY A 84 -5.27 -23.77 3.87
N ALA A 85 -5.36 -22.65 4.61
CA ALA A 85 -5.58 -22.63 6.05
C ALA A 85 -7.07 -22.46 6.45
N SER A 86 -7.96 -22.21 5.48
CA SER A 86 -9.38 -21.87 5.70
C SER A 86 -9.59 -20.65 6.61
N ILE A 87 -8.77 -19.61 6.41
CA ILE A 87 -8.82 -18.34 7.16
C ILE A 87 -9.13 -17.16 6.22
N PRO A 88 -9.73 -16.07 6.75
CA PRO A 88 -10.08 -14.91 5.95
C PRO A 88 -8.86 -14.18 5.38
N VAL A 89 -9.05 -13.60 4.18
CA VAL A 89 -8.06 -12.77 3.49
C VAL A 89 -8.64 -11.37 3.30
N ILE A 90 -7.91 -10.36 3.74
CA ILE A 90 -8.34 -8.96 3.71
C ILE A 90 -7.36 -8.13 2.87
N GLY A 91 -7.86 -7.52 1.79
CA GLY A 91 -7.09 -6.57 0.98
C GLY A 91 -7.24 -5.15 1.51
N VAL A 92 -6.13 -4.46 1.74
CA VAL A 92 -6.07 -3.08 2.22
C VAL A 92 -5.54 -2.18 1.10
N ASN A 93 -6.17 -1.02 0.88
CA ASN A 93 -5.68 -0.02 -0.07
C ASN A 93 -4.32 0.53 0.40
N ASN A 94 -3.33 0.55 -0.49
CA ASN A 94 -1.95 0.92 -0.14
C ASN A 94 -1.81 2.41 0.18
N LEU A 95 -2.57 3.29 -0.49
CA LEU A 95 -2.58 4.72 -0.15
C LEU A 95 -3.18 4.97 1.24
N LEU A 96 -4.20 4.19 1.62
CA LEU A 96 -4.78 4.24 2.97
C LEU A 96 -3.81 3.68 4.02
N ALA A 97 -3.13 2.57 3.73
CA ALA A 97 -2.11 2.00 4.63
C ALA A 97 -0.96 2.98 4.85
N LEU A 98 -0.53 3.67 3.79
CA LEU A 98 0.48 4.71 3.84
C LEU A 98 0.00 5.93 4.66
N ALA A 99 -1.27 6.34 4.50
CA ALA A 99 -1.85 7.40 5.33
C ALA A 99 -1.86 7.02 6.81
N GLU A 100 -2.27 5.78 7.13
CA GLU A 100 -2.30 5.26 8.51
C GLU A 100 -0.91 5.22 9.14
N SER A 101 0.14 4.86 8.37
CA SER A 101 1.52 4.79 8.87
C SER A 101 2.08 6.15 9.30
N SER A 102 1.56 7.25 8.76
CA SER A 102 1.97 8.60 9.14
C SER A 102 1.62 8.98 10.58
N GLY A 103 0.62 8.34 11.18
CA GLY A 103 0.07 8.71 12.49
C GLY A 103 -0.68 10.06 12.51
N LYS A 104 -0.87 10.71 11.35
CA LYS A 104 -1.47 12.05 11.23
C LYS A 104 -2.96 11.97 10.89
N ASN A 105 -3.65 13.11 11.03
CA ASN A 105 -5.11 13.19 10.83
C ASN A 105 -5.52 13.70 9.44
N LYS A 106 -4.67 14.50 8.78
CA LYS A 106 -4.87 14.99 7.42
C LYS A 106 -3.67 14.58 6.59
N VAL A 107 -3.85 13.66 5.66
CA VAL A 107 -2.75 13.02 4.95
C VAL A 107 -2.98 13.00 3.44
N ILE A 108 -1.98 13.43 2.71
CA ILE A 108 -1.84 13.22 1.27
C ILE A 108 -0.88 12.05 1.09
N SER A 109 -1.39 10.92 0.65
CA SER A 109 -0.57 9.74 0.30
C SER A 109 -0.22 9.79 -1.18
N ALA A 110 1.06 9.60 -1.51
CA ALA A 110 1.55 9.68 -2.88
C ALA A 110 2.53 8.54 -3.19
N ILE A 111 2.16 7.68 -4.13
CA ILE A 111 2.99 6.55 -4.59
C ILE A 111 3.41 6.81 -6.04
N ASP A 112 4.69 6.62 -6.35
CA ASP A 112 5.20 6.70 -7.72
C ASP A 112 4.49 5.66 -8.61
N ALA A 113 3.68 6.14 -9.54
CA ALA A 113 2.93 5.31 -10.46
C ALA A 113 3.76 4.92 -11.70
N ARG A 114 5.04 5.33 -11.75
CA ARG A 114 5.90 5.23 -12.93
C ARG A 114 5.32 6.01 -14.11
N MET A 115 6.07 6.06 -15.24
CA MET A 115 5.63 6.72 -16.48
C MET A 115 5.31 8.22 -16.32
N GLY A 116 5.93 8.91 -15.37
CA GLY A 116 5.71 10.32 -15.11
C GLY A 116 4.39 10.63 -14.37
N GLU A 117 3.81 9.67 -13.66
CA GLU A 117 2.53 9.82 -12.94
C GLU A 117 2.64 9.42 -11.46
N ILE A 118 1.68 9.88 -10.69
CA ILE A 118 1.58 9.70 -9.23
C ILE A 118 0.21 9.10 -8.89
N TYR A 119 0.17 8.00 -8.16
CA TYR A 119 -1.03 7.60 -7.42
C TYR A 119 -1.16 8.48 -6.21
N LEU A 120 -2.24 9.23 -6.12
CA LEU A 120 -2.46 10.19 -5.04
C LEU A 120 -3.83 10.01 -4.41
N SER A 121 -3.86 10.12 -3.09
CA SER A 121 -5.11 10.14 -2.33
C SER A 121 -4.99 11.09 -1.14
N ALA A 122 -6.08 11.76 -0.80
CA ALA A 122 -6.14 12.64 0.37
C ALA A 122 -7.19 12.13 1.36
N TYR A 123 -6.79 11.95 2.61
CA TYR A 123 -7.62 11.42 3.68
C TYR A 123 -7.69 12.35 4.88
N THR A 124 -8.87 12.42 5.50
CA THR A 124 -9.03 12.99 6.84
C THR A 124 -9.44 11.91 7.84
N LYS A 125 -8.95 12.02 9.06
CA LYS A 125 -9.25 11.09 10.15
C LYS A 125 -10.25 11.71 11.11
N GLU A 126 -11.39 11.06 11.28
CA GLU A 126 -12.41 11.44 12.23
C GLU A 126 -12.54 10.31 13.27
N SER A 127 -12.51 10.67 14.56
CA SER A 127 -12.63 9.69 15.65
C SER A 127 -11.69 8.48 15.52
N LYS A 128 -10.44 8.72 15.10
CA LYS A 128 -9.38 7.71 14.86
C LYS A 128 -9.60 6.81 13.64
N ILE A 129 -10.58 7.08 12.80
CA ILE A 129 -10.87 6.33 11.56
C ILE A 129 -10.73 7.26 10.38
N PHE A 130 -10.05 6.83 9.32
CA PHE A 130 -10.03 7.59 8.08
C PHE A 130 -11.38 7.53 7.39
N SER A 131 -11.84 8.69 6.91
CA SER A 131 -12.99 8.81 6.03
C SER A 131 -12.71 8.19 4.66
N LYS A 132 -13.73 8.14 3.80
CA LYS A 132 -13.49 7.90 2.37
C LYS A 132 -12.52 8.97 1.84
N PRO A 133 -11.68 8.64 0.86
CA PRO A 133 -10.75 9.62 0.30
C PRO A 133 -11.50 10.81 -0.28
N ILE A 134 -11.00 12.02 0.01
CA ILE A 134 -11.51 13.27 -0.57
C ILE A 134 -11.11 13.34 -2.05
N ILE A 135 -9.92 12.84 -2.34
CA ILE A 135 -9.33 12.72 -3.67
C ILE A 135 -8.69 11.35 -3.77
N GLU A 136 -8.87 10.66 -4.87
CA GLU A 136 -8.14 9.44 -5.21
C GLU A 136 -8.02 9.32 -6.72
N GLY A 137 -6.79 9.12 -7.22
CA GLY A 137 -6.57 9.00 -8.65
C GLY A 137 -5.11 8.82 -9.06
N VAL A 138 -4.92 8.88 -10.37
CA VAL A 138 -3.60 8.94 -11.04
C VAL A 138 -3.47 10.32 -11.65
N TYR A 139 -2.36 10.98 -11.38
CA TYR A 139 -2.14 12.36 -11.82
C TYR A 139 -0.73 12.54 -12.34
N ARG A 140 -0.56 13.40 -13.32
CA ARG A 140 0.75 13.94 -13.68
C ARG A 140 1.16 14.99 -12.64
N PRO A 141 2.46 15.24 -12.43
CA PRO A 141 2.92 16.25 -11.47
C PRO A 141 2.40 17.67 -11.73
N ASP A 142 2.12 17.98 -13.00
CA ASP A 142 1.55 19.28 -13.45
C ASP A 142 0.01 19.34 -13.39
N GLU A 143 -0.66 18.21 -13.12
CA GLU A 143 -2.13 18.08 -13.08
C GLU A 143 -2.65 17.67 -11.69
N LEU A 144 -1.86 17.87 -10.64
CA LEU A 144 -2.26 17.52 -9.28
C LEU A 144 -3.51 18.30 -8.85
N PRO A 145 -4.46 17.65 -8.17
CA PRO A 145 -5.69 18.30 -7.73
C PRO A 145 -5.43 19.26 -6.57
N GLN A 146 -6.18 20.38 -6.54
CA GLN A 146 -6.12 21.33 -5.44
C GLN A 146 -6.92 20.83 -4.23
N LEU A 147 -6.36 21.04 -3.04
CA LEU A 147 -7.04 20.84 -1.77
C LEU A 147 -7.54 22.18 -1.23
N LYS A 148 -8.76 22.20 -0.68
CA LYS A 148 -9.40 23.42 -0.19
C LYS A 148 -8.84 23.88 1.17
N GLU A 149 -8.29 22.94 1.95
CA GLU A 149 -7.85 23.18 3.32
C GLU A 149 -6.33 23.08 3.43
N SER A 150 -5.77 23.62 4.49
CA SER A 150 -4.37 23.47 4.88
C SER A 150 -4.19 22.48 6.03
N GLY A 151 -2.96 22.27 6.45
CA GLY A 151 -2.61 21.39 7.56
C GLY A 151 -2.42 19.94 7.17
N TRP A 152 -2.12 19.68 5.91
CA TRP A 152 -1.87 18.33 5.39
C TRP A 152 -0.44 17.86 5.66
N THR A 153 -0.29 16.57 5.85
CA THR A 153 1.00 15.88 5.84
C THR A 153 1.12 15.10 4.54
N LEU A 154 2.20 15.34 3.79
CA LEU A 154 2.51 14.61 2.57
C LEU A 154 3.40 13.42 2.91
N ILE A 155 3.05 12.22 2.42
CA ILE A 155 3.78 10.97 2.66
C ILE A 155 3.81 10.10 1.41
N GLY A 156 4.93 9.42 1.17
CA GLY A 156 5.04 8.37 0.16
C GLY A 156 6.22 8.54 -0.79
N ASN A 157 6.56 7.46 -1.48
CA ASN A 157 7.77 7.39 -2.30
C ASN A 157 7.74 8.26 -3.58
N ALA A 158 6.56 8.77 -3.99
CA ALA A 158 6.50 9.77 -5.06
C ALA A 158 7.26 11.05 -4.70
N ILE A 159 7.46 11.32 -3.39
CA ILE A 159 8.23 12.48 -2.92
C ILE A 159 9.69 12.39 -3.37
N GLU A 160 10.28 11.21 -3.43
CA GLU A 160 11.67 11.03 -3.87
C GLU A 160 11.88 11.53 -5.30
N THR A 161 10.92 11.25 -6.18
CA THR A 161 11.00 11.60 -7.61
C THR A 161 10.46 12.98 -7.91
N TYR A 162 9.35 13.40 -7.26
CA TYR A 162 8.56 14.59 -7.61
C TYR A 162 8.50 15.61 -6.47
N LYS A 163 9.54 15.68 -5.64
CA LYS A 163 9.58 16.53 -4.43
C LYS A 163 9.33 18.00 -4.71
N LYS A 164 9.92 18.50 -5.78
CA LYS A 164 9.79 19.92 -6.16
C LYS A 164 8.38 20.23 -6.60
N GLU A 165 7.86 19.48 -7.57
CA GLU A 165 6.54 19.69 -8.16
C GLU A 165 5.44 19.58 -7.09
N MET A 166 5.52 18.58 -6.21
CA MET A 166 4.56 18.36 -5.15
C MET A 166 4.64 19.45 -4.08
N LYS A 167 5.85 19.91 -3.72
CA LYS A 167 6.01 21.03 -2.78
C LYS A 167 5.49 22.34 -3.36
N ASP A 168 5.83 22.64 -4.60
CA ASP A 168 5.38 23.87 -5.28
C ASP A 168 3.85 23.87 -5.42
N HIS A 169 3.25 22.71 -5.72
CA HIS A 169 1.80 22.58 -5.89
C HIS A 169 1.03 22.70 -4.57
N PHE A 170 1.51 22.07 -3.49
CA PHE A 170 0.86 22.02 -2.19
C PHE A 170 1.48 22.97 -1.15
N ASP A 171 2.27 23.97 -1.57
CA ASP A 171 3.07 24.86 -0.70
C ASP A 171 2.26 25.44 0.48
N GLN A 172 1.03 25.92 0.22
CA GLN A 172 0.17 26.50 1.25
C GLN A 172 -0.70 25.48 1.99
N GLN A 173 -0.78 24.25 1.51
CA GLN A 173 -1.64 23.21 2.07
C GLN A 173 -0.87 22.26 2.98
N ILE A 174 0.40 21.96 2.70
CA ILE A 174 1.19 21.04 3.51
C ILE A 174 1.92 21.76 4.65
N ASN A 175 1.81 21.17 5.85
CA ASN A 175 2.56 21.61 7.03
C ASN A 175 3.74 20.69 7.33
N ASP A 176 3.70 19.45 6.84
CA ASP A 176 4.67 18.42 7.19
C ASP A 176 4.91 17.48 6.00
N LEU A 177 6.09 16.90 5.95
CA LEU A 177 6.50 15.93 4.94
C LEU A 177 7.17 14.77 5.65
N VAL A 178 6.60 13.56 5.48
CA VAL A 178 7.17 12.33 5.99
C VAL A 178 7.92 11.64 4.87
N ASP A 179 9.24 11.62 5.01
CA ASP A 179 10.16 10.91 4.12
C ASP A 179 10.45 9.51 4.66
N GLY A 180 10.62 8.50 3.76
CA GLY A 180 10.69 7.08 4.15
C GLY A 180 11.80 6.70 5.12
N PRO A 181 11.92 5.42 5.49
CA PRO A 181 11.14 4.26 5.03
C PRO A 181 9.75 4.13 5.67
N TYR A 182 8.80 3.53 4.96
CA TYR A 182 7.40 3.42 5.39
C TYR A 182 7.10 1.99 5.86
N GLU A 183 6.71 1.82 7.12
CA GLU A 183 6.29 0.52 7.67
C GLU A 183 4.79 0.28 7.43
N VAL A 184 4.42 0.05 6.17
CA VAL A 184 3.02 -0.09 5.78
C VAL A 184 2.36 -1.37 6.27
N VAL A 185 3.11 -2.45 6.53
CA VAL A 185 2.53 -3.75 6.91
C VAL A 185 1.89 -3.75 8.29
N GLU A 186 2.39 -2.95 9.23
CA GLU A 186 1.71 -2.76 10.51
C GLU A 186 0.37 -2.05 10.31
N SER A 187 0.35 -1.02 9.46
CA SER A 187 -0.86 -0.30 9.11
C SER A 187 -1.86 -1.17 8.37
N ILE A 188 -1.40 -2.02 7.44
CA ILE A 188 -2.23 -3.04 6.76
C ILE A 188 -2.87 -3.97 7.79
N SER A 189 -2.09 -4.49 8.75
CA SER A 189 -2.59 -5.35 9.82
C SER A 189 -3.66 -4.62 10.66
N ARG A 190 -3.39 -3.38 11.06
CA ARG A 190 -4.27 -2.56 11.88
C ARG A 190 -5.59 -2.24 11.19
N LEU A 191 -5.53 -1.88 9.91
CA LEU A 191 -6.70 -1.58 9.08
C LEU A 191 -7.56 -2.82 8.79
N ALA A 192 -6.99 -4.03 8.84
CA ALA A 192 -7.73 -5.28 8.67
C ALA A 192 -8.55 -5.68 9.91
N ILE A 193 -8.16 -5.26 11.13
CA ILE A 193 -8.81 -5.67 12.38
C ILE A 193 -10.33 -5.44 12.41
N PRO A 194 -10.88 -4.29 11.99
CA PRO A 194 -12.33 -4.08 11.97
C PRO A 194 -13.09 -5.09 11.11
N PHE A 195 -12.52 -5.48 9.96
CA PHE A 195 -13.12 -6.47 9.07
C PHE A 195 -13.15 -7.86 9.72
N ILE A 196 -12.07 -8.24 10.41
CA ILE A 196 -11.98 -9.50 11.13
C ILE A 196 -13.00 -9.55 12.27
N LYS A 197 -13.06 -8.51 13.11
CA LYS A 197 -13.99 -8.42 14.26
C LYS A 197 -15.45 -8.43 13.82
N ASN A 198 -15.78 -7.77 12.73
CA ASN A 198 -17.15 -7.69 12.22
C ASN A 198 -17.52 -8.86 11.28
N LYS A 199 -16.58 -9.80 11.04
CA LYS A 199 -16.74 -10.94 10.13
C LYS A 199 -17.16 -10.52 8.71
N VAL A 200 -16.65 -9.40 8.24
CA VAL A 200 -16.88 -8.89 6.86
C VAL A 200 -15.78 -9.46 5.97
N PHE A 201 -16.03 -10.61 5.38
CA PHE A 201 -15.08 -11.37 4.55
C PHE A 201 -15.54 -11.49 3.09
N GLU A 202 -16.11 -10.44 2.54
CA GLU A 202 -16.48 -10.46 1.13
C GLU A 202 -15.24 -10.52 0.24
N LEU A 203 -15.23 -11.44 -0.74
CA LEU A 203 -14.15 -11.61 -1.73
C LEU A 203 -13.79 -10.30 -2.45
N ILE A 204 -14.78 -9.43 -2.63
CA ILE A 204 -14.63 -8.10 -3.25
C ILE A 204 -13.60 -7.22 -2.53
N HIS A 205 -13.39 -7.42 -1.22
CA HIS A 205 -12.39 -6.66 -0.46
C HIS A 205 -10.96 -7.15 -0.65
N ALA A 206 -10.78 -8.27 -1.34
CA ALA A 206 -9.47 -8.86 -1.57
C ALA A 206 -9.01 -8.75 -3.04
N GLU A 207 -9.81 -8.13 -3.93
CA GLU A 207 -9.40 -7.90 -5.31
C GLU A 207 -8.35 -6.78 -5.42
N PRO A 208 -7.39 -6.89 -6.37
CA PRO A 208 -6.44 -5.83 -6.65
C PRO A 208 -7.12 -4.52 -7.06
N VAL A 209 -6.62 -3.40 -6.56
CA VAL A 209 -7.08 -2.06 -6.95
C VAL A 209 -6.21 -1.53 -8.08
N TYR A 210 -6.83 -1.23 -9.21
CA TYR A 210 -6.19 -0.62 -10.37
C TYR A 210 -6.76 0.79 -10.59
N LEU A 211 -6.04 1.82 -10.14
CA LEU A 211 -6.42 3.22 -10.40
C LEU A 211 -6.10 3.65 -11.83
N ARG A 212 -5.12 3.00 -12.45
CA ARG A 212 -4.74 3.26 -13.83
C ARG A 212 -5.45 2.31 -14.77
N ASN A 213 -6.24 2.85 -15.72
CA ASN A 213 -6.89 2.07 -16.77
C ASN A 213 -5.93 1.64 -17.89
N LYS A 214 -4.83 2.39 -18.07
CA LYS A 214 -3.85 2.15 -19.14
C LYS A 214 -2.54 1.64 -18.54
N VAL A 215 -2.25 0.36 -18.76
CA VAL A 215 -1.10 -0.32 -18.13
C VAL A 215 0.21 -0.14 -18.88
N ALA A 216 0.17 0.19 -20.18
CA ALA A 216 1.35 0.40 -21.02
C ALA A 216 1.04 1.34 -22.19
N PHE A 217 2.07 2.05 -22.66
CA PHE A 217 1.99 2.77 -23.93
C PHE A 217 1.92 1.78 -25.10
N THR A 218 1.12 2.09 -26.10
CA THR A 218 1.14 1.40 -27.38
C THR A 218 2.51 1.62 -28.08
N THR A 219 2.82 0.79 -29.06
CA THR A 219 4.07 0.95 -29.85
C THR A 219 4.14 2.31 -30.53
N GLU A 220 3.01 2.84 -30.96
CA GLU A 220 2.93 4.16 -31.61
C GLU A 220 3.17 5.30 -30.61
N GLU A 221 2.59 5.23 -29.42
CA GLU A 221 2.82 6.20 -28.36
C GLU A 221 4.25 6.21 -27.84
N ARG A 222 4.89 5.02 -27.73
CA ARG A 222 6.33 4.93 -27.40
C ARG A 222 7.20 5.58 -28.46
N LYS A 223 6.88 5.38 -29.76
CA LYS A 223 7.59 6.03 -30.86
C LYS A 223 7.42 7.56 -30.83
N ALA A 224 6.22 8.04 -30.51
CA ALA A 224 5.95 9.47 -30.36
C ALA A 224 6.73 10.10 -29.19
N LEU A 225 6.78 9.42 -28.04
CA LEU A 225 7.57 9.86 -26.88
C LEU A 225 9.07 9.89 -27.17
N ASN A 226 9.61 8.86 -27.82
CA ASN A 226 11.04 8.81 -28.20
C ASN A 226 11.42 9.79 -29.32
N ALA A 227 10.45 10.39 -30.00
CA ALA A 227 10.70 11.43 -31.03
C ALA A 227 10.74 12.85 -30.42
N ILE A 228 10.41 13.00 -29.15
CA ILE A 228 10.40 14.29 -28.41
C ILE A 228 11.69 14.47 -27.59
N TYR A 229 12.45 13.39 -27.38
CA TYR A 229 13.78 13.38 -26.75
C TYR A 229 14.86 12.93 -27.75
#